data_a357cdee2e63e4bfff99ef5b753850ee
#
_entry.id   a357cdee2e63e4bfff99ef5b753850ee
#
_cell.length_a   1.000
_cell.length_b   1.000
_cell.length_c   1.000
_cell.angle_alpha   90.00
_cell.angle_beta   90.00
_cell.angle_gamma   90.00
#
_symmetry.space_group_name_H-M   'P 1'
#
loop_
_entity.id
_entity.type
_entity.pdbx_description
1 polymer ?
#
loop_
_entity_poly.entity_id
_entity_poly.type
_entity_poly.pdbx_seq_one_letter_code
_entity_poly.pdbx_strand_id
1 'polypeptide(L)'
;KGYARSGIGWTGSGGEQQCFQATGAQSKYRLGNECETYAELKLGQEVWKEGDKSFYFDTNVAYSVSQQNDWESTSPAFREANVQGKNLIEWLPGSTIWAGKRFYQRHDVHMIDFYYWDISGPGAGIENIDLGFGKLSLAATRSSESGGSATFADRDANGDRIYDNVVPNDVFDVRLAGLETNPGGTLELGVDYGHTNIPDDYYLQPGASKDGWLFTAEHTQSMMKGFNKFVLQYGTDSMTSNGKGIPQGGSVDNDGSMWRVLDHGAITLADRWDLMYVGMYQNIDRDNNNGTEWWTVGVRPMFKWTPIMSTLLEVGYDNVKSQRTDEKNSQYKITLAQQW
;
A
#
# COMPACT_ATOMS: atom_id res chain seq x y z
N LYS A 1 -16.50 3.93 -12.19
CA LYS A 1 -15.61 4.91 -11.49
C LYS A 1 -14.28 4.96 -12.22
N GLY A 2 -13.53 6.04 -12.06
CA GLY A 2 -12.21 6.17 -12.65
C GLY A 2 -11.35 7.17 -11.90
N TYR A 3 -10.07 7.08 -12.14
CA TYR A 3 -9.06 8.04 -11.69
C TYR A 3 -8.14 8.34 -12.88
N ALA A 4 -7.76 9.58 -13.06
CA ALA A 4 -6.78 9.95 -14.08
C ALA A 4 -5.94 11.13 -13.59
N ARG A 5 -4.67 11.11 -13.96
CA ARG A 5 -3.77 12.25 -13.83
C ARG A 5 -2.89 12.33 -15.08
N SER A 6 -2.62 13.52 -15.50
CA SER A 6 -1.70 13.86 -16.58
C SER A 6 -1.26 15.31 -16.39
N GLY A 7 -0.09 15.67 -16.86
CA GLY A 7 0.40 17.03 -16.73
C GLY A 7 1.69 17.25 -17.47
N ILE A 8 2.23 18.44 -17.34
CA ILE A 8 3.52 18.85 -17.88
C ILE A 8 4.26 19.66 -16.84
N GLY A 9 5.57 19.54 -16.81
CA GLY A 9 6.41 20.30 -15.88
C GLY A 9 7.74 20.69 -16.50
N TRP A 10 8.42 21.61 -15.83
CA TRP A 10 9.73 22.12 -16.21
C TRP A 10 10.68 22.08 -15.01
N THR A 11 11.94 21.85 -15.28
CA THR A 11 13.01 22.04 -14.30
C THR A 11 13.67 23.38 -14.49
N GLY A 12 14.09 24.02 -13.41
CA GLY A 12 14.80 25.30 -13.49
C GLY A 12 16.16 25.23 -14.20
N SER A 13 16.75 24.05 -14.27
CA SER A 13 17.99 23.76 -14.97
C SER A 13 17.79 23.35 -16.45
N GLY A 14 16.56 23.31 -16.91
CA GLY A 14 16.18 22.78 -18.24
C GLY A 14 16.06 21.25 -18.27
N GLY A 15 15.63 20.73 -19.41
CA GLY A 15 15.39 19.30 -19.60
C GLY A 15 13.97 18.89 -19.21
N GLU A 16 13.78 17.58 -19.06
CA GLU A 16 12.49 16.99 -18.74
C GLU A 16 12.08 17.19 -17.27
N GLN A 17 10.79 17.14 -17.01
CA GLN A 17 10.26 17.10 -15.65
C GLN A 17 10.84 15.88 -14.92
N GLN A 18 11.32 16.10 -13.71
CA GLN A 18 11.83 15.04 -12.84
C GLN A 18 11.02 14.96 -11.57
N CYS A 19 10.52 13.77 -11.28
CA CYS A 19 9.94 13.45 -9.98
C CYS A 19 11.01 12.88 -9.06
N PHE A 20 10.89 13.17 -7.77
CA PHE A 20 11.94 12.89 -6.82
C PHE A 20 11.40 12.38 -5.49
N GLN A 21 12.21 11.58 -4.82
CA GLN A 21 12.03 11.15 -3.43
C GLN A 21 13.39 11.00 -2.76
N ALA A 22 13.43 10.99 -1.43
CA ALA A 22 14.66 10.71 -0.71
C ALA A 22 15.14 9.28 -1.02
N THR A 23 16.43 9.12 -1.28
CA THR A 23 17.01 7.81 -1.55
C THR A 23 16.78 6.88 -0.37
N GLY A 24 16.17 5.73 -0.61
CA GLY A 24 15.79 4.74 0.39
C GLY A 24 14.41 4.95 1.04
N ALA A 25 13.74 6.09 0.83
CA ALA A 25 12.35 6.26 1.22
C ALA A 25 11.43 5.37 0.37
N GLN A 26 10.38 4.82 0.97
CA GLN A 26 9.44 3.94 0.26
C GLN A 26 8.32 4.70 -0.46
N SER A 27 8.24 6.02 -0.27
CA SER A 27 7.25 6.89 -0.90
C SER A 27 7.73 8.33 -1.02
N LYS A 28 6.93 9.19 -1.64
CA LYS A 28 7.25 10.59 -1.91
C LYS A 28 6.05 11.50 -1.67
N TYR A 29 6.31 12.76 -1.30
CA TYR A 29 5.30 13.81 -1.31
C TYR A 29 4.82 14.06 -2.74
N ARG A 30 3.50 13.94 -2.97
CA ARG A 30 2.92 13.84 -4.32
C ARG A 30 2.63 15.17 -5.01
N LEU A 31 2.26 16.22 -4.29
CA LEU A 31 1.77 17.45 -4.90
C LEU A 31 2.80 18.04 -5.88
N GLY A 32 2.44 18.10 -7.17
CA GLY A 32 3.36 18.53 -8.23
C GLY A 32 4.57 17.61 -8.48
N ASN A 33 4.54 16.38 -7.99
CA ASN A 33 5.64 15.40 -8.07
C ASN A 33 5.19 14.08 -8.69
N GLU A 34 4.35 14.17 -9.72
CA GLU A 34 3.83 13.06 -10.51
C GLU A 34 4.24 13.28 -11.97
N CYS A 35 5.07 12.38 -12.53
CA CYS A 35 5.73 12.55 -13.82
C CYS A 35 5.20 11.61 -14.90
N GLU A 36 4.05 11.00 -14.67
CA GLU A 36 3.43 10.10 -15.61
C GLU A 36 1.98 10.51 -15.91
N THR A 37 1.51 10.15 -17.10
CA THR A 37 0.09 10.02 -17.35
C THR A 37 -0.36 8.68 -16.79
N TYR A 38 -1.28 8.71 -15.84
CA TYR A 38 -1.83 7.52 -15.20
C TYR A 38 -3.36 7.57 -15.23
N ALA A 39 -3.97 6.46 -15.59
CA ALA A 39 -5.43 6.33 -15.58
C ALA A 39 -5.84 4.97 -15.05
N GLU A 40 -6.91 4.94 -14.25
CA GLU A 40 -7.63 3.72 -13.86
C GLU A 40 -9.07 3.81 -14.32
N LEU A 41 -9.56 2.72 -14.89
CA LEU A 41 -10.96 2.55 -15.25
C LEU A 41 -11.52 1.37 -14.45
N LYS A 42 -12.36 1.69 -13.47
CA LYS A 42 -13.02 0.69 -12.63
C LYS A 42 -14.46 0.49 -13.10
N LEU A 43 -14.79 -0.74 -13.52
CA LEU A 43 -16.10 -1.18 -13.95
C LEU A 43 -16.60 -2.26 -13.00
N GLY A 44 -17.86 -2.17 -12.58
CA GLY A 44 -18.44 -3.17 -11.71
C GLY A 44 -19.96 -3.22 -11.91
N GLN A 45 -20.52 -4.39 -11.70
CA GLN A 45 -21.94 -4.63 -11.87
C GLN A 45 -22.46 -5.68 -10.89
N GLU A 46 -23.63 -5.42 -10.32
CA GLU A 46 -24.43 -6.46 -9.66
C GLU A 46 -24.98 -7.37 -10.76
N VAL A 47 -24.49 -8.61 -10.79
CA VAL A 47 -24.83 -9.59 -11.85
C VAL A 47 -25.97 -10.49 -11.44
N TRP A 48 -26.28 -10.56 -10.15
CA TRP A 48 -27.42 -11.30 -9.62
C TRP A 48 -27.84 -10.72 -8.27
N LYS A 49 -29.14 -10.73 -8.01
CA LYS A 49 -29.74 -10.32 -6.73
C LYS A 49 -31.03 -11.08 -6.45
N GLU A 50 -31.16 -11.53 -5.21
CA GLU A 50 -32.37 -12.15 -4.67
C GLU A 50 -32.52 -11.76 -3.20
N GLY A 51 -33.52 -10.94 -2.90
CA GLY A 51 -33.69 -10.38 -1.56
C GLY A 51 -32.51 -9.52 -1.15
N ASP A 52 -31.84 -9.91 -0.08
CA ASP A 52 -30.63 -9.28 0.44
C ASP A 52 -29.31 -9.95 -0.02
N LYS A 53 -29.43 -11.06 -0.75
CA LYS A 53 -28.32 -11.79 -1.36
C LYS A 53 -27.96 -11.20 -2.70
N SER A 54 -26.66 -11.04 -2.99
CA SER A 54 -26.23 -10.56 -4.30
C SER A 54 -24.84 -11.06 -4.69
N PHE A 55 -24.61 -11.11 -6.01
CA PHE A 55 -23.28 -11.23 -6.60
C PHE A 55 -22.93 -9.96 -7.34
N TYR A 56 -21.72 -9.48 -7.08
CA TYR A 56 -21.14 -8.32 -7.73
C TYR A 56 -19.84 -8.71 -8.42
N PHE A 57 -19.70 -8.36 -9.70
CA PHE A 57 -18.45 -8.48 -10.44
C PHE A 57 -17.76 -7.13 -10.48
N ASP A 58 -16.44 -7.11 -10.27
CA ASP A 58 -15.62 -5.89 -10.26
C ASP A 58 -14.34 -6.09 -11.05
N THR A 59 -13.97 -5.08 -11.85
CA THR A 59 -12.72 -5.05 -12.61
C THR A 59 -12.13 -3.66 -12.62
N ASN A 60 -10.80 -3.59 -12.58
CA ASN A 60 -10.04 -2.33 -12.66
C ASN A 60 -8.88 -2.52 -13.62
N VAL A 61 -8.82 -1.66 -14.63
CA VAL A 61 -7.75 -1.63 -15.63
C VAL A 61 -7.02 -0.30 -15.50
N ALA A 62 -5.70 -0.36 -15.44
CA ALA A 62 -4.85 0.81 -15.32
C ALA A 62 -3.88 0.94 -16.49
N TYR A 63 -3.54 2.18 -16.81
CA TYR A 63 -2.54 2.58 -17.79
C TYR A 63 -1.55 3.53 -17.11
N SER A 64 -0.27 3.35 -17.41
CA SER A 64 0.78 4.26 -16.95
C SER A 64 1.80 4.45 -18.06
N VAL A 65 2.05 5.69 -18.44
CA VAL A 65 3.04 6.05 -19.46
C VAL A 65 3.81 7.29 -19.02
N SER A 66 5.07 7.43 -19.46
CA SER A 66 5.85 8.66 -19.29
C SER A 66 5.22 9.79 -20.09
N GLN A 67 5.25 11.00 -19.55
CA GLN A 67 4.67 12.19 -20.21
C GLN A 67 5.69 12.81 -21.17
N GLN A 68 5.81 12.27 -22.39
CA GLN A 68 6.83 12.70 -23.36
C GLN A 68 6.24 13.33 -24.64
N ASN A 69 5.13 12.79 -25.15
CA ASN A 69 4.49 13.25 -26.38
C ASN A 69 3.00 12.87 -26.42
N ASP A 70 2.33 13.02 -27.54
CA ASP A 70 0.92 12.72 -27.73
C ASP A 70 0.64 11.28 -28.20
N TRP A 71 1.68 10.48 -28.42
CA TRP A 71 1.55 9.12 -28.94
C TRP A 71 2.36 8.12 -28.11
N GLU A 72 1.96 7.91 -26.86
CA GLU A 72 2.57 6.92 -25.99
C GLU A 72 1.73 5.66 -25.97
N SER A 73 2.40 4.52 -25.99
CA SER A 73 1.74 3.23 -25.93
C SER A 73 2.19 2.44 -24.71
N THR A 74 1.23 1.76 -24.05
CA THR A 74 1.49 0.85 -22.95
C THR A 74 0.47 -0.27 -22.95
N SER A 75 0.84 -1.41 -22.42
CA SER A 75 -0.11 -2.48 -22.16
C SER A 75 -0.91 -2.17 -20.89
N PRO A 76 -2.24 -2.37 -20.92
CA PRO A 76 -3.04 -2.18 -19.73
C PRO A 76 -2.71 -3.20 -18.65
N ALA A 77 -2.69 -2.75 -17.41
CA ALA A 77 -2.53 -3.60 -16.24
C ALA A 77 -3.89 -3.95 -15.65
N PHE A 78 -4.25 -5.22 -15.58
CA PHE A 78 -5.40 -5.66 -14.81
C PHE A 78 -5.07 -5.59 -13.32
N ARG A 79 -5.59 -4.56 -12.65
CA ARG A 79 -5.40 -4.32 -11.21
C ARG A 79 -6.38 -5.12 -10.37
N GLU A 80 -7.62 -5.25 -10.85
CA GLU A 80 -8.67 -6.02 -10.19
C GLU A 80 -9.49 -6.81 -11.22
N ALA A 81 -9.86 -8.03 -10.87
CA ALA A 81 -10.85 -8.86 -11.54
C ALA A 81 -11.37 -9.87 -10.51
N ASN A 82 -12.52 -9.60 -9.91
CA ASN A 82 -13.04 -10.40 -8.81
C ASN A 82 -14.56 -10.47 -8.78
N VAL A 83 -15.06 -11.47 -8.05
CA VAL A 83 -16.47 -11.64 -7.75
C VAL A 83 -16.66 -11.55 -6.23
N GLN A 84 -17.71 -10.88 -5.82
CA GLN A 84 -18.11 -10.70 -4.43
C GLN A 84 -19.54 -11.19 -4.24
N GLY A 85 -19.75 -12.04 -3.24
CA GLY A 85 -21.05 -12.57 -2.87
C GLY A 85 -21.46 -12.10 -1.49
N LYS A 86 -22.48 -11.25 -1.42
CA LYS A 86 -22.97 -10.67 -0.16
C LYS A 86 -24.15 -11.50 0.39
N ASN A 87 -24.18 -11.69 1.71
CA ASN A 87 -25.24 -12.40 2.44
C ASN A 87 -25.51 -13.83 1.96
N LEU A 88 -24.52 -14.50 1.35
CA LEU A 88 -24.71 -15.86 0.84
C LEU A 88 -24.68 -16.93 1.94
N ILE A 89 -24.08 -16.61 3.08
CA ILE A 89 -23.94 -17.52 4.23
C ILE A 89 -25.01 -17.14 5.26
N GLU A 90 -26.05 -17.95 5.37
CA GLU A 90 -27.24 -17.64 6.20
C GLU A 90 -26.95 -17.42 7.68
N TRP A 91 -25.97 -18.13 8.22
CA TRP A 91 -25.57 -18.01 9.63
C TRP A 91 -24.50 -16.91 9.88
N LEU A 92 -24.07 -16.22 8.82
CA LEU A 92 -23.17 -15.05 8.89
C LEU A 92 -23.80 -13.85 8.14
N PRO A 93 -24.90 -13.30 8.63
CA PRO A 93 -25.59 -12.19 7.97
C PRO A 93 -24.68 -10.96 7.87
N GLY A 94 -24.72 -10.26 6.74
CA GLY A 94 -23.87 -9.10 6.47
C GLY A 94 -22.50 -9.45 5.92
N SER A 95 -22.05 -10.70 6.00
CA SER A 95 -20.75 -11.09 5.47
C SER A 95 -20.69 -11.05 3.94
N THR A 96 -19.49 -10.87 3.43
CA THR A 96 -19.21 -10.90 1.99
C THR A 96 -18.08 -11.87 1.73
N ILE A 97 -18.31 -12.89 0.92
CA ILE A 97 -17.25 -13.75 0.38
C ILE A 97 -16.74 -13.15 -0.93
N TRP A 98 -15.47 -13.32 -1.23
CA TRP A 98 -14.90 -12.85 -2.48
C TRP A 98 -13.83 -13.79 -3.02
N ALA A 99 -13.62 -13.75 -4.33
CA ALA A 99 -12.53 -14.47 -4.99
C ALA A 99 -12.07 -13.73 -6.24
N GLY A 100 -10.79 -13.80 -6.55
CA GLY A 100 -10.16 -13.15 -7.69
C GLY A 100 -9.07 -12.16 -7.29
N LYS A 101 -8.62 -11.35 -8.23
CA LYS A 101 -7.62 -10.30 -7.99
C LYS A 101 -8.31 -9.04 -7.49
N ARG A 102 -7.91 -8.55 -6.33
CA ARG A 102 -8.61 -7.46 -5.65
C ARG A 102 -7.68 -6.53 -4.90
N PHE A 103 -8.03 -5.23 -4.83
CA PHE A 103 -7.54 -4.31 -3.81
C PHE A 103 -8.28 -4.61 -2.51
N TYR A 104 -7.63 -5.34 -1.60
CA TYR A 104 -8.26 -5.81 -0.38
C TYR A 104 -7.92 -4.90 0.80
N GLN A 105 -8.94 -4.21 1.32
CA GLN A 105 -8.91 -3.39 2.55
C GLN A 105 -7.59 -2.64 2.74
N ARG A 106 -7.16 -1.90 1.70
CA ARG A 106 -5.88 -1.17 1.73
C ARG A 106 -5.96 0.05 2.63
N HIS A 107 -4.91 0.25 3.41
CA HIS A 107 -4.71 1.46 4.21
C HIS A 107 -3.52 2.23 3.66
N ASP A 108 -3.70 3.53 3.43
CA ASP A 108 -2.68 4.39 2.85
C ASP A 108 -2.62 5.78 3.49
N VAL A 109 -1.48 6.42 3.32
CA VAL A 109 -1.30 7.85 3.52
C VAL A 109 -1.34 8.53 2.16
N HIS A 110 -2.48 9.04 1.79
CA HIS A 110 -2.72 9.60 0.46
C HIS A 110 -1.74 10.73 0.09
N MET A 111 -1.32 11.56 1.05
CA MET A 111 -0.43 12.69 0.83
C MET A 111 0.94 12.29 0.30
N ILE A 112 1.42 11.10 0.68
CA ILE A 112 2.72 10.56 0.27
C ILE A 112 2.61 9.28 -0.58
N ASP A 113 1.39 8.81 -0.91
CA ASP A 113 1.13 7.57 -1.67
C ASP A 113 1.73 6.33 -1.02
N PHE A 114 1.68 6.27 0.30
CA PHE A 114 2.26 5.18 1.07
C PHE A 114 1.21 4.22 1.60
N TYR A 115 1.14 3.04 0.98
CA TYR A 115 0.27 1.96 1.42
C TYR A 115 0.97 1.15 2.51
N TYR A 116 0.71 1.51 3.77
CA TYR A 116 1.36 0.87 4.92
C TYR A 116 0.74 -0.48 5.31
N TRP A 117 -0.49 -0.77 4.84
CA TRP A 117 -1.14 -2.06 5.03
C TRP A 117 -1.92 -2.44 3.77
N ASP A 118 -1.36 -3.36 3.00
CA ASP A 118 -1.89 -3.75 1.69
C ASP A 118 -1.49 -5.19 1.36
N ILE A 119 -2.46 -6.10 1.38
CA ILE A 119 -2.29 -7.48 0.93
C ILE A 119 -2.93 -7.74 -0.44
N SER A 120 -3.23 -6.69 -1.19
CA SER A 120 -3.92 -6.79 -2.48
C SER A 120 -3.21 -7.74 -3.45
N GLY A 121 -4.00 -8.57 -4.10
CA GLY A 121 -3.51 -9.55 -5.06
C GLY A 121 -4.60 -10.53 -5.46
N PRO A 122 -4.26 -11.57 -6.23
CA PRO A 122 -5.14 -12.70 -6.45
C PRO A 122 -5.33 -13.48 -5.15
N GLY A 123 -6.57 -13.86 -4.85
CA GLY A 123 -6.89 -14.52 -3.59
C GLY A 123 -8.37 -14.73 -3.39
N ALA A 124 -8.73 -15.02 -2.15
CA ALA A 124 -10.10 -15.18 -1.71
C ALA A 124 -10.22 -14.81 -0.22
N GLY A 125 -11.43 -14.54 0.22
CA GLY A 125 -11.67 -14.23 1.61
C GLY A 125 -13.13 -14.09 1.98
N ILE A 126 -13.35 -13.84 3.26
CA ILE A 126 -14.64 -13.47 3.82
C ILE A 126 -14.47 -12.22 4.67
N GLU A 127 -15.35 -11.26 4.48
CA GLU A 127 -15.31 -9.95 5.15
C GLU A 127 -16.58 -9.69 5.94
N ASN A 128 -16.45 -8.82 6.92
CA ASN A 128 -17.58 -8.27 7.67
C ASN A 128 -18.40 -9.33 8.43
N ILE A 129 -17.75 -10.36 8.96
CA ILE A 129 -18.39 -11.28 9.90
C ILE A 129 -18.68 -10.49 11.17
N ASP A 130 -19.94 -10.29 11.48
CA ASP A 130 -20.36 -9.51 12.66
C ASP A 130 -20.23 -10.35 13.92
N LEU A 131 -19.38 -9.89 14.85
CA LEU A 131 -19.17 -10.50 16.16
C LEU A 131 -19.96 -9.79 17.29
N GLY A 132 -20.74 -8.74 16.94
CA GLY A 132 -21.49 -7.92 17.87
C GLY A 132 -20.68 -6.78 18.50
N PHE A 133 -19.37 -6.94 18.67
CA PHE A 133 -18.45 -5.93 19.21
C PHE A 133 -17.44 -5.43 18.15
N GLY A 134 -17.41 -6.04 17.00
CA GLY A 134 -16.53 -5.72 15.89
C GLY A 134 -16.79 -6.62 14.70
N LYS A 135 -16.09 -6.39 13.61
CA LYS A 135 -16.21 -7.14 12.37
C LYS A 135 -14.92 -7.87 12.06
N LEU A 136 -15.03 -9.19 11.94
CA LEU A 136 -13.92 -10.05 11.56
C LEU A 136 -13.86 -10.21 10.04
N SER A 137 -12.67 -10.12 9.48
CA SER A 137 -12.37 -10.43 8.07
C SER A 137 -11.18 -11.37 7.99
N LEU A 138 -11.25 -12.33 7.08
CA LEU A 138 -10.22 -13.33 6.82
C LEU A 138 -9.93 -13.35 5.32
N ALA A 139 -8.66 -13.35 4.94
CA ALA A 139 -8.28 -13.46 3.54
C ALA A 139 -7.00 -14.28 3.35
N ALA A 140 -6.86 -14.83 2.16
CA ALA A 140 -5.62 -15.38 1.67
C ALA A 140 -5.34 -14.78 0.30
N THR A 141 -4.17 -14.20 0.12
CA THR A 141 -3.75 -13.59 -1.14
C THR A 141 -2.34 -14.02 -1.51
N ARG A 142 -2.00 -13.91 -2.78
CA ARG A 142 -0.66 -14.15 -3.28
C ARG A 142 -0.05 -12.87 -3.80
N SER A 143 1.17 -12.60 -3.37
CA SER A 143 1.99 -11.50 -3.90
C SER A 143 3.20 -12.08 -4.62
N SER A 144 3.45 -11.58 -5.83
CA SER A 144 4.70 -11.81 -6.55
C SER A 144 5.08 -10.52 -7.26
N GLU A 145 6.34 -10.31 -7.52
CA GLU A 145 6.72 -9.20 -8.40
C GLU A 145 6.13 -9.41 -9.80
N SER A 146 5.72 -8.31 -10.41
CA SER A 146 5.04 -8.32 -11.68
C SER A 146 5.94 -8.85 -12.80
N GLY A 147 5.48 -9.83 -13.54
CA GLY A 147 6.03 -10.24 -14.82
C GLY A 147 6.93 -11.46 -14.81
N GLY A 148 7.17 -12.06 -13.67
CA GLY A 148 7.98 -13.26 -13.60
C GLY A 148 7.22 -14.54 -13.94
N SER A 149 7.36 -15.03 -15.15
CA SER A 149 7.32 -16.47 -15.38
C SER A 149 8.60 -17.02 -14.78
N ALA A 150 8.52 -18.01 -13.88
CA ALA A 150 9.70 -18.66 -13.35
C ALA A 150 10.51 -19.28 -14.50
N THR A 151 11.52 -18.56 -14.95
CA THR A 151 12.49 -19.08 -15.90
C THR A 151 13.63 -19.67 -15.10
N PHE A 152 13.95 -20.90 -15.41
CA PHE A 152 15.11 -21.56 -14.83
C PHE A 152 16.35 -21.02 -15.55
N ALA A 153 17.13 -20.16 -14.90
CA ALA A 153 18.31 -19.62 -15.54
C ALA A 153 19.47 -20.61 -15.43
N ASP A 154 19.78 -21.11 -14.23
CA ASP A 154 20.95 -21.94 -13.99
C ASP A 154 20.76 -22.91 -12.80
N ARG A 155 21.77 -23.76 -12.59
CA ARG A 155 21.91 -24.56 -11.38
C ARG A 155 23.16 -24.14 -10.62
N ASP A 156 23.09 -24.17 -9.31
CA ASP A 156 24.24 -23.94 -8.45
C ASP A 156 25.24 -25.12 -8.50
N ALA A 157 26.34 -25.01 -7.75
CA ALA A 157 27.36 -26.06 -7.69
C ALA A 157 26.84 -27.38 -7.10
N ASN A 158 25.71 -27.39 -6.40
CA ASN A 158 25.06 -28.59 -5.83
C ASN A 158 24.02 -29.20 -6.79
N GLY A 159 23.73 -28.52 -7.91
CA GLY A 159 22.72 -28.94 -8.88
C GLY A 159 21.31 -28.39 -8.59
N ASP A 160 21.16 -27.55 -7.59
CA ASP A 160 19.90 -26.90 -7.26
C ASP A 160 19.56 -25.80 -8.25
N ARG A 161 18.28 -25.60 -8.51
CA ARG A 161 17.83 -24.58 -9.47
C ARG A 161 17.95 -23.19 -8.88
N ILE A 162 18.63 -22.31 -9.62
CA ILE A 162 18.65 -20.88 -9.34
C ILE A 162 17.55 -20.23 -10.17
N TYR A 163 16.61 -19.58 -9.50
CA TYR A 163 15.55 -18.83 -10.17
C TYR A 163 15.95 -17.37 -10.27
N ASP A 164 15.95 -16.83 -11.48
CA ASP A 164 16.13 -15.39 -11.70
C ASP A 164 14.92 -14.57 -11.29
N ASN A 165 13.80 -15.23 -11.07
CA ASN A 165 12.53 -14.61 -10.73
C ASN A 165 12.17 -14.80 -9.27
N VAL A 166 11.51 -13.78 -8.76
CA VAL A 166 10.99 -13.73 -7.41
C VAL A 166 9.87 -14.76 -7.25
N VAL A 167 10.01 -15.67 -6.28
CA VAL A 167 8.96 -16.61 -5.93
C VAL A 167 7.82 -15.91 -5.18
N PRO A 168 6.57 -16.40 -5.33
CA PRO A 168 5.43 -15.76 -4.70
C PRO A 168 5.45 -15.94 -3.18
N ASN A 169 4.92 -14.93 -2.51
CA ASN A 169 4.63 -14.96 -1.09
C ASN A 169 3.11 -15.11 -0.90
N ASP A 170 2.69 -16.17 -0.22
CA ASP A 170 1.30 -16.40 0.15
C ASP A 170 1.04 -15.72 1.49
N VAL A 171 0.05 -14.85 1.55
CA VAL A 171 -0.29 -14.06 2.73
C VAL A 171 -1.64 -14.48 3.26
N PHE A 172 -1.70 -14.77 4.56
CA PHE A 172 -2.92 -15.03 5.31
C PHE A 172 -3.17 -13.87 6.25
N ASP A 173 -4.33 -13.25 6.11
CA ASP A 173 -4.73 -12.03 6.82
C ASP A 173 -5.92 -12.29 7.72
N VAL A 174 -5.85 -11.76 8.92
CA VAL A 174 -6.93 -11.75 9.91
C VAL A 174 -7.07 -10.33 10.43
N ARG A 175 -8.24 -9.71 10.25
CA ARG A 175 -8.54 -8.37 10.74
C ARG A 175 -9.79 -8.35 11.60
N LEU A 176 -9.71 -7.60 12.69
CA LEU A 176 -10.82 -7.29 13.57
C LEU A 176 -10.99 -5.78 13.63
N ALA A 177 -11.99 -5.26 12.94
CA ALA A 177 -12.24 -3.83 12.76
C ALA A 177 -13.49 -3.36 13.52
N GLY A 178 -13.62 -2.04 13.70
CA GLY A 178 -14.80 -1.42 14.28
C GLY A 178 -14.93 -1.61 15.80
N LEU A 179 -13.82 -1.87 16.48
CA LEU A 179 -13.80 -1.92 17.95
C LEU A 179 -13.95 -0.51 18.49
N GLU A 180 -15.08 -0.18 19.06
CA GLU A 180 -15.32 1.14 19.68
C GLU A 180 -14.41 1.36 20.88
N THR A 181 -13.66 2.45 20.90
CA THR A 181 -12.71 2.80 21.97
C THR A 181 -13.17 4.00 22.78
N ASN A 182 -13.62 5.04 22.11
CA ASN A 182 -14.09 6.30 22.67
C ASN A 182 -15.06 6.97 21.68
N PRO A 183 -15.80 8.02 22.06
CA PRO A 183 -16.72 8.70 21.14
C PRO A 183 -16.05 9.15 19.85
N GLY A 184 -16.47 8.55 18.72
CA GLY A 184 -15.90 8.79 17.38
C GLY A 184 -14.56 8.08 17.12
N GLY A 185 -14.09 7.25 18.05
CA GLY A 185 -12.86 6.46 17.93
C GLY A 185 -13.14 4.98 17.73
N THR A 186 -12.43 4.37 16.78
CA THR A 186 -12.46 2.92 16.51
C THR A 186 -11.06 2.37 16.38
N LEU A 187 -10.87 1.13 16.85
CA LEU A 187 -9.62 0.39 16.71
C LEU A 187 -9.81 -0.74 15.69
N GLU A 188 -8.84 -0.92 14.84
CA GLU A 188 -8.66 -2.09 13.98
C GLU A 188 -7.36 -2.80 14.34
N LEU A 189 -7.45 -4.12 14.51
CA LEU A 189 -6.31 -4.98 14.78
C LEU A 189 -6.16 -5.98 13.66
N GLY A 190 -4.92 -6.23 13.24
CA GLY A 190 -4.66 -7.20 12.19
C GLY A 190 -3.37 -7.97 12.39
N VAL A 191 -3.39 -9.18 11.84
CA VAL A 191 -2.24 -10.07 11.77
C VAL A 191 -2.17 -10.64 10.37
N ASP A 192 -1.05 -10.41 9.70
CA ASP A 192 -0.73 -11.01 8.42
C ASP A 192 0.42 -12.01 8.62
N TYR A 193 0.24 -13.23 8.13
CA TYR A 193 1.30 -14.24 8.04
C TYR A 193 1.67 -14.42 6.59
N GLY A 194 2.93 -14.21 6.25
CA GLY A 194 3.49 -14.45 4.93
C GLY A 194 4.30 -15.74 4.87
N HIS A 195 4.10 -16.52 3.83
CA HIS A 195 4.85 -17.72 3.54
C HIS A 195 5.30 -17.73 2.09
N THR A 196 6.61 -17.80 1.88
CA THR A 196 7.17 -17.88 0.53
C THR A 196 7.02 -19.29 -0.01
N ASN A 197 6.24 -19.43 -1.08
CA ASN A 197 5.96 -20.70 -1.72
C ASN A 197 7.06 -21.03 -2.73
N ILE A 198 8.05 -21.79 -2.29
CA ILE A 198 9.20 -22.17 -3.11
C ILE A 198 9.18 -23.66 -3.45
N PRO A 199 9.68 -24.06 -4.64
CA PRO A 199 9.90 -25.47 -4.98
C PRO A 199 10.94 -26.13 -4.06
N ASP A 200 10.86 -27.46 -3.93
CA ASP A 200 11.77 -28.23 -3.08
C ASP A 200 13.24 -28.11 -3.50
N ASP A 201 13.50 -27.87 -4.78
CA ASP A 201 14.84 -27.71 -5.37
C ASP A 201 15.27 -26.23 -5.52
N TYR A 202 14.62 -25.31 -4.79
CA TYR A 202 14.98 -23.90 -4.81
C TYR A 202 16.12 -23.60 -3.82
N TYR A 203 17.15 -22.94 -4.32
CA TYR A 203 18.24 -22.47 -3.45
C TYR A 203 17.80 -21.22 -2.67
N LEU A 204 17.69 -21.34 -1.36
CA LEU A 204 17.43 -20.21 -0.48
C LEU A 204 18.77 -19.68 0.05
N GLN A 205 19.03 -18.38 -0.17
CA GLN A 205 20.23 -17.72 0.34
C GLN A 205 20.27 -17.78 1.88
N PRO A 206 21.47 -17.91 2.49
CA PRO A 206 21.61 -17.70 3.93
C PRO A 206 21.04 -16.34 4.35
N GLY A 207 20.24 -16.31 5.41
CA GLY A 207 19.57 -15.10 5.88
C GLY A 207 18.26 -14.75 5.13
N ALA A 208 17.81 -15.61 4.21
CA ALA A 208 16.52 -15.47 3.58
C ALA A 208 15.48 -16.32 4.33
N SER A 209 14.52 -15.69 4.96
CA SER A 209 13.41 -16.34 5.65
C SER A 209 12.24 -16.58 4.71
N LYS A 210 11.63 -17.77 4.80
CA LYS A 210 10.41 -18.11 4.06
C LYS A 210 9.16 -17.49 4.71
N ASP A 211 9.22 -17.28 5.99
CA ASP A 211 8.08 -16.93 6.83
C ASP A 211 8.24 -15.54 7.40
N GLY A 212 7.14 -14.94 7.80
CA GLY A 212 7.14 -13.67 8.49
C GLY A 212 5.76 -13.29 8.97
N TRP A 213 5.71 -12.34 9.89
CA TRP A 213 4.49 -11.83 10.48
C TRP A 213 4.45 -10.30 10.40
N LEU A 214 3.26 -9.76 10.17
CA LEU A 214 3.00 -8.33 10.37
C LEU A 214 1.81 -8.17 11.32
N PHE A 215 2.04 -7.46 12.40
CA PHE A 215 1.00 -7.07 13.36
C PHE A 215 0.69 -5.60 13.14
N THR A 216 -0.58 -5.27 13.04
CA THR A 216 -1.06 -3.89 12.87
C THR A 216 -2.10 -3.56 13.93
N ALA A 217 -1.96 -2.39 14.54
CA ALA A 217 -2.99 -1.75 15.36
C ALA A 217 -3.21 -0.34 14.83
N GLU A 218 -4.42 -0.04 14.39
CA GLU A 218 -4.81 1.26 13.86
C GLU A 218 -5.99 1.83 14.63
N HIS A 219 -5.80 2.99 15.23
CA HIS A 219 -6.87 3.76 15.85
C HIS A 219 -7.30 4.88 14.93
N THR A 220 -8.54 4.88 14.52
CA THR A 220 -9.16 5.95 13.73
C THR A 220 -10.05 6.80 14.61
N GLN A 221 -9.78 8.10 14.67
CA GLN A 221 -10.57 9.09 15.38
C GLN A 221 -11.29 10.02 14.40
N SER A 222 -12.60 10.03 14.42
CA SER A 222 -13.39 11.07 13.74
C SER A 222 -13.26 12.37 14.51
N MET A 223 -12.76 13.42 13.85
CA MET A 223 -12.55 14.73 14.46
C MET A 223 -12.57 15.85 13.42
N MET A 224 -13.03 17.04 13.81
CA MET A 224 -12.96 18.27 13.00
C MET A 224 -13.48 18.08 11.55
N LYS A 225 -14.62 17.40 11.38
CA LYS A 225 -15.21 17.02 10.07
C LYS A 225 -14.29 16.19 9.17
N GLY A 226 -13.34 15.49 9.74
CA GLY A 226 -12.37 14.63 9.09
C GLY A 226 -11.94 13.49 10.00
N PHE A 227 -10.70 13.08 9.90
CA PHE A 227 -10.17 11.96 10.67
C PHE A 227 -8.69 12.15 11.05
N ASN A 228 -8.30 11.49 12.11
CA ASN A 228 -6.92 11.14 12.42
C ASN A 228 -6.80 9.61 12.50
N LYS A 229 -5.70 9.07 12.00
CA LYS A 229 -5.31 7.67 12.15
C LYS A 229 -3.95 7.60 12.82
N PHE A 230 -3.90 6.84 13.92
CA PHE A 230 -2.66 6.49 14.60
C PHE A 230 -2.40 5.00 14.43
N VAL A 231 -1.25 4.63 13.91
CA VAL A 231 -0.92 3.26 13.49
C VAL A 231 0.37 2.81 14.15
N LEU A 232 0.34 1.59 14.69
CA LEU A 232 1.51 0.86 15.15
C LEU A 232 1.62 -0.42 14.36
N GLN A 233 2.81 -0.70 13.84
CA GLN A 233 3.09 -1.95 13.15
C GLN A 233 4.40 -2.56 13.65
N TYR A 234 4.40 -3.89 13.73
CA TYR A 234 5.59 -4.69 13.95
C TYR A 234 5.62 -5.83 12.94
N GLY A 235 6.70 -5.94 12.20
CA GLY A 235 6.89 -7.00 11.21
C GLY A 235 8.16 -7.79 11.46
N THR A 236 8.18 -9.04 11.01
CA THR A 236 9.36 -9.90 11.04
C THR A 236 9.69 -10.41 9.65
N ASP A 237 10.95 -10.54 9.36
CA ASP A 237 11.52 -11.26 8.22
C ASP A 237 10.86 -10.89 6.87
N SER A 238 10.22 -11.83 6.19
CA SER A 238 9.56 -11.59 4.90
C SER A 238 8.42 -10.57 4.95
N MET A 239 7.91 -10.26 6.14
CA MET A 239 6.77 -9.35 6.33
C MET A 239 7.16 -7.97 6.84
N THR A 240 8.43 -7.60 6.79
CA THR A 240 8.93 -6.27 7.16
C THR A 240 8.66 -5.22 6.08
N SER A 241 7.43 -5.11 5.63
CA SER A 241 6.97 -4.20 4.57
C SER A 241 5.56 -3.70 4.88
N ASN A 242 4.61 -3.92 3.98
CA ASN A 242 3.26 -3.38 4.03
C ASN A 242 2.16 -4.45 4.11
N GLY A 243 2.51 -5.70 4.33
CA GLY A 243 1.56 -6.83 4.39
C GLY A 243 1.60 -7.76 3.17
N LYS A 244 2.09 -7.32 2.02
CA LYS A 244 2.30 -8.21 0.86
C LYS A 244 3.44 -9.20 1.07
N GLY A 245 4.27 -8.91 2.04
CA GLY A 245 5.55 -9.56 2.21
C GLY A 245 6.58 -9.04 1.21
N ILE A 246 7.79 -9.53 1.37
CA ILE A 246 8.89 -9.32 0.44
C ILE A 246 9.01 -10.57 -0.39
N PRO A 247 8.67 -10.54 -1.68
CA PRO A 247 8.81 -11.71 -2.54
C PRO A 247 10.26 -12.18 -2.51
N GLN A 248 10.46 -13.48 -2.39
CA GLN A 248 11.79 -14.07 -2.26
C GLN A 248 12.42 -14.32 -3.62
N GLY A 249 13.62 -13.78 -3.80
CA GLY A 249 14.54 -14.29 -4.80
C GLY A 249 15.65 -15.07 -4.10
N GLY A 250 16.40 -15.90 -4.82
CA GLY A 250 17.53 -16.63 -4.26
C GLY A 250 18.61 -15.75 -3.63
N SER A 251 18.59 -14.46 -3.86
CA SER A 251 19.55 -13.47 -3.35
C SER A 251 19.01 -12.55 -2.28
N VAL A 252 17.78 -12.74 -1.81
CA VAL A 252 17.15 -11.85 -0.83
C VAL A 252 17.40 -12.34 0.58
N ASP A 253 18.21 -11.60 1.31
CA ASP A 253 18.38 -11.73 2.75
C ASP A 253 17.43 -10.77 3.45
N ASN A 254 16.42 -11.29 4.14
CA ASN A 254 15.35 -10.55 4.75
C ASN A 254 15.11 -10.84 6.23
N ASP A 255 15.98 -11.67 6.86
CA ASP A 255 15.89 -11.91 8.28
C ASP A 255 16.04 -10.60 9.05
N GLY A 256 15.15 -10.38 10.01
CA GLY A 256 15.16 -9.18 10.81
C GLY A 256 13.77 -8.74 11.28
N SER A 257 13.65 -7.48 11.65
CA SER A 257 12.39 -6.92 12.16
C SER A 257 12.13 -5.51 11.65
N MET A 258 10.89 -5.09 11.76
CA MET A 258 10.45 -3.74 11.43
C MET A 258 9.55 -3.20 12.53
N TRP A 259 9.77 -1.95 12.90
CA TRP A 259 8.85 -1.14 13.67
C TRP A 259 8.39 0.06 12.85
N ARG A 260 7.09 0.34 12.88
CA ARG A 260 6.51 1.53 12.27
C ARG A 260 5.52 2.17 13.23
N VAL A 261 5.68 3.47 13.42
CA VAL A 261 4.73 4.35 14.11
C VAL A 261 4.33 5.42 13.10
N LEU A 262 3.05 5.58 12.88
CA LEU A 262 2.49 6.49 11.88
C LEU A 262 1.30 7.23 12.47
N ASP A 263 1.27 8.53 12.28
CA ASP A 263 0.11 9.39 12.56
C ASP A 263 -0.20 10.22 11.34
N HIS A 264 -1.43 10.19 10.85
CA HIS A 264 -1.84 10.99 9.71
C HIS A 264 -3.32 11.33 9.77
N GLY A 265 -3.68 12.38 9.07
CA GLY A 265 -5.08 12.78 9.02
C GLY A 265 -5.37 13.80 7.94
N ALA A 266 -6.69 14.04 7.81
CA ALA A 266 -7.26 15.10 7.01
C ALA A 266 -8.40 15.72 7.82
N ILE A 267 -8.29 17.00 8.14
CA ILE A 267 -9.20 17.71 9.04
C ILE A 267 -9.59 19.08 8.48
N THR A 268 -10.75 19.57 8.90
CA THR A 268 -11.21 20.94 8.61
C THR A 268 -10.95 21.82 9.82
N LEU A 269 -9.96 22.71 9.73
CA LEU A 269 -9.59 23.63 10.81
C LEU A 269 -10.59 24.76 10.97
N ALA A 270 -11.14 25.25 9.86
CA ALA A 270 -12.15 26.32 9.79
C ALA A 270 -12.91 26.22 8.46
N ASP A 271 -13.95 26.99 8.26
CA ASP A 271 -14.82 26.90 7.07
C ASP A 271 -14.06 26.95 5.73
N ARG A 272 -12.93 27.65 5.69
CA ARG A 272 -12.10 27.81 4.49
C ARG A 272 -10.75 27.09 4.57
N TRP A 273 -10.46 26.40 5.68
CA TRP A 273 -9.16 25.80 5.92
C TRP A 273 -9.28 24.31 6.15
N ASP A 274 -8.71 23.53 5.27
CA ASP A 274 -8.46 22.11 5.49
C ASP A 274 -6.95 21.86 5.69
N LEU A 275 -6.61 20.80 6.36
CA LEU A 275 -5.25 20.38 6.62
C LEU A 275 -5.12 18.87 6.43
N MET A 276 -4.17 18.44 5.62
CA MET A 276 -3.64 17.08 5.67
C MET A 276 -2.27 17.11 6.36
N TYR A 277 -1.97 16.05 7.09
CA TYR A 277 -0.69 15.91 7.78
C TYR A 277 -0.27 14.44 7.86
N VAL A 278 1.02 14.23 8.02
CA VAL A 278 1.64 12.93 8.26
C VAL A 278 2.89 13.10 9.12
N GLY A 279 3.06 12.19 10.07
CA GLY A 279 4.29 11.94 10.79
C GLY A 279 4.52 10.44 10.86
N MET A 280 5.70 9.96 10.48
CA MET A 280 6.02 8.55 10.51
C MET A 280 7.46 8.33 10.92
N TYR A 281 7.67 7.28 11.69
CA TYR A 281 8.96 6.68 11.94
C TYR A 281 8.90 5.19 11.63
N GLN A 282 9.86 4.71 10.87
CA GLN A 282 10.03 3.31 10.53
C GLN A 282 11.48 2.91 10.73
N ASN A 283 11.70 1.80 11.38
CA ASN A 283 13.01 1.16 11.45
C ASN A 283 12.89 -0.28 10.96
N ILE A 284 13.66 -0.62 9.94
CA ILE A 284 13.87 -1.98 9.47
C ILE A 284 15.27 -2.36 9.85
N ASP A 285 15.39 -3.30 10.77
CA ASP A 285 16.66 -3.86 11.24
C ASP A 285 16.85 -5.23 10.58
N ARG A 286 17.94 -5.38 9.83
CA ARG A 286 18.28 -6.62 9.12
C ARG A 286 19.50 -7.26 9.74
N ASP A 287 19.50 -8.58 9.87
CA ASP A 287 20.62 -9.33 10.44
C ASP A 287 21.91 -9.17 9.61
N ASN A 288 21.78 -8.95 8.32
CA ASN A 288 22.90 -8.64 7.41
C ASN A 288 23.29 -7.15 7.36
N ASN A 289 22.75 -6.33 8.25
CA ASN A 289 22.93 -4.87 8.29
C ASN A 289 22.46 -4.12 7.03
N ASN A 290 21.51 -4.68 6.27
CA ASN A 290 20.96 -4.03 5.08
C ASN A 290 19.57 -3.40 5.32
N GLY A 291 19.29 -3.00 6.55
CA GLY A 291 18.09 -2.31 6.97
C GLY A 291 18.16 -0.81 6.75
N THR A 292 17.07 -0.15 7.12
CA THR A 292 16.91 1.30 6.97
C THR A 292 16.09 1.88 8.12
N GLU A 293 16.48 3.05 8.58
CA GLU A 293 15.66 3.91 9.42
C GLU A 293 15.10 5.03 8.53
N TRP A 294 13.79 5.20 8.51
CA TRP A 294 13.13 6.26 7.76
C TRP A 294 12.14 7.01 8.63
N TRP A 295 12.25 8.32 8.66
CA TRP A 295 11.21 9.15 9.21
C TRP A 295 10.81 10.26 8.25
N THR A 296 9.56 10.61 8.29
CA THR A 296 8.97 11.66 7.47
C THR A 296 7.98 12.48 8.26
N VAL A 297 7.93 13.76 7.98
CA VAL A 297 6.94 14.69 8.51
C VAL A 297 6.47 15.64 7.42
N GLY A 298 5.18 15.84 7.30
CA GLY A 298 4.65 16.75 6.29
C GLY A 298 3.28 17.29 6.62
N VAL A 299 3.00 18.45 6.06
CA VAL A 299 1.72 19.15 6.18
C VAL A 299 1.29 19.69 4.82
N ARG A 300 -0.02 19.69 4.59
CA ARG A 300 -0.63 20.26 3.37
C ARG A 300 -1.87 21.06 3.77
N PRO A 301 -1.71 22.31 4.24
CA PRO A 301 -2.83 23.21 4.39
C PRO A 301 -3.42 23.60 3.03
N MET A 302 -4.74 23.72 2.99
CA MET A 302 -5.51 24.16 1.84
C MET A 302 -6.42 25.31 2.25
N PHE A 303 -6.36 26.42 1.52
CA PHE A 303 -7.28 27.54 1.67
C PHE A 303 -8.27 27.58 0.52
N LYS A 304 -9.56 27.56 0.84
CA LYS A 304 -10.68 27.61 -0.12
C LYS A 304 -11.08 29.06 -0.38
N TRP A 305 -10.81 29.55 -1.57
CA TRP A 305 -11.25 30.89 -2.02
C TRP A 305 -12.74 30.88 -2.34
N THR A 306 -13.18 29.88 -3.05
CA THR A 306 -14.57 29.63 -3.47
C THR A 306 -14.86 28.12 -3.35
N PRO A 307 -16.10 27.67 -3.58
CA PRO A 307 -16.40 26.22 -3.62
C PRO A 307 -15.61 25.43 -4.68
N ILE A 308 -15.04 26.10 -5.68
CA ILE A 308 -14.34 25.47 -6.80
C ILE A 308 -12.87 25.90 -6.93
N MET A 309 -12.39 26.82 -6.08
CA MET A 309 -11.01 27.31 -6.16
C MET A 309 -10.34 27.24 -4.80
N SER A 310 -9.14 26.68 -4.77
CA SER A 310 -8.32 26.61 -3.56
C SER A 310 -6.83 26.71 -3.85
N THR A 311 -6.08 27.17 -2.86
CA THR A 311 -4.61 27.16 -2.85
C THR A 311 -4.11 26.18 -1.82
N LEU A 312 -3.16 25.35 -2.21
CA LEU A 312 -2.50 24.38 -1.34
C LEU A 312 -1.03 24.73 -1.19
N LEU A 313 -0.53 24.59 0.02
CA LEU A 313 0.90 24.56 0.31
C LEU A 313 1.24 23.18 0.85
N GLU A 314 2.17 22.46 0.23
CA GLU A 314 2.71 21.23 0.78
C GLU A 314 4.15 21.44 1.23
N VAL A 315 4.41 21.08 2.48
CA VAL A 315 5.75 21.07 3.03
C VAL A 315 6.00 19.66 3.59
N GLY A 316 7.06 19.02 3.14
CA GLY A 316 7.44 17.69 3.57
C GLY A 316 8.95 17.57 3.75
N TYR A 317 9.32 16.71 4.69
CA TYR A 317 10.71 16.36 4.96
C TYR A 317 10.85 14.86 5.17
N ASP A 318 11.81 14.27 4.49
CA ASP A 318 12.21 12.87 4.62
C ASP A 318 13.67 12.78 5.10
N ASN A 319 13.94 11.80 5.96
CA ASN A 319 15.29 11.40 6.32
C ASN A 319 15.38 9.88 6.35
N VAL A 320 16.28 9.33 5.59
CA VAL A 320 16.56 7.90 5.52
C VAL A 320 17.99 7.65 5.93
N LYS A 321 18.19 6.74 6.86
CA LYS A 321 19.52 6.31 7.32
C LYS A 321 19.73 4.84 6.91
N SER A 322 20.86 4.54 6.30
CA SER A 322 21.28 3.17 6.00
C SER A 322 21.82 2.50 7.27
N GLN A 323 21.35 1.30 7.59
CA GLN A 323 21.87 0.52 8.70
C GLN A 323 23.36 0.17 8.48
N ARG A 324 23.74 -0.15 7.24
CA ARG A 324 25.10 -0.63 6.91
C ARG A 324 26.17 0.46 6.92
N THR A 325 25.83 1.65 6.43
CA THR A 325 26.83 2.72 6.22
C THR A 325 26.67 3.88 7.18
N ASP A 326 25.57 3.91 7.97
CA ASP A 326 25.16 5.07 8.78
C ASP A 326 24.96 6.36 7.98
N GLU A 327 25.04 6.30 6.67
CA GLU A 327 24.79 7.44 5.78
C GLU A 327 23.34 7.87 5.83
N LYS A 328 23.13 9.19 5.79
CA LYS A 328 21.81 9.81 5.80
C LYS A 328 21.49 10.48 4.47
N ASN A 329 20.34 10.16 3.94
CA ASN A 329 19.75 10.84 2.79
C ASN A 329 18.55 11.66 3.28
N SER A 330 18.65 12.97 3.18
CA SER A 330 17.58 13.87 3.60
C SER A 330 17.04 14.64 2.42
N GLN A 331 15.75 14.84 2.41
CA GLN A 331 15.08 15.64 1.40
C GLN A 331 13.93 16.45 1.99
N TYR A 332 13.84 17.70 1.60
CA TYR A 332 12.66 18.51 1.87
C TYR A 332 12.02 18.94 0.56
N LYS A 333 10.70 19.10 0.60
CA LYS A 333 9.89 19.52 -0.53
C LYS A 333 8.94 20.63 -0.09
N ILE A 334 8.88 21.69 -0.88
CA ILE A 334 7.91 22.76 -0.72
C ILE A 334 7.21 22.95 -2.04
N THR A 335 5.89 22.88 -2.05
CA THR A 335 5.07 23.04 -3.26
C THR A 335 3.90 23.95 -2.97
N LEU A 336 3.73 24.99 -3.80
CA LEU A 336 2.54 25.82 -3.85
C LEU A 336 1.72 25.43 -5.07
N ALA A 337 0.44 25.16 -4.89
CA ALA A 337 -0.45 24.76 -5.96
C ALA A 337 -1.76 25.55 -5.91
N GLN A 338 -2.26 25.93 -7.07
CA GLN A 338 -3.59 26.47 -7.26
C GLN A 338 -4.43 25.41 -7.97
N GLN A 339 -5.62 25.13 -7.44
CA GLN A 339 -6.56 24.17 -8.05
C GLN A 339 -7.96 24.76 -8.18
N TRP A 340 -8.71 24.22 -9.15
CA TRP A 340 -10.11 24.54 -9.43
C TRP A 340 -10.85 23.29 -9.96
#